data_1979cd60e757f7524709cf3fd6ce00f0
#
_entry.id   1979cd60e757f7524709cf3fd6ce00f0
#
_cell.length_a   1.000
_cell.length_b   1.000
_cell.length_c   1.000
_cell.angle_alpha   90.00
_cell.angle_beta   90.00
_cell.angle_gamma   90.00
#
_symmetry.space_group_name_H-M   'P 1'
#
loop_
_entity.id
_entity.type
_entity.pdbx_description
1 polymer ?
#
loop_
_entity_poly.entity_id
_entity_poly.type
_entity_poly.pdbx_seq_one_letter_code
_entity_poly.pdbx_strand_id
1 'polypeptide(L)'
;MLMPYRRARYDILLLSLVSFSFFLLLQAAPVFPDPDSFYHTKIAMLMREQGIVKNFPWLQMTVLNSVFADQHLLYHLLLIPFLSLGLPPIWGVKLATAFFAWLAI
;
A
#
# COMPACT_ATOMS: atom_id res chain seq x y z
N MET A 1 37.80 1.66 -20.87
CA MET A 1 36.68 2.51 -21.30
C MET A 1 35.30 2.07 -20.79
N LEU A 2 35.14 0.88 -20.20
CA LEU A 2 33.86 0.35 -19.65
C LEU A 2 33.68 0.56 -18.11
N MET A 3 34.64 1.17 -17.43
CA MET A 3 34.60 1.36 -15.96
C MET A 3 33.54 2.36 -15.44
N PRO A 4 33.23 3.48 -16.08
CA PRO A 4 32.24 4.43 -15.52
C PRO A 4 30.82 3.85 -15.47
N TYR A 5 30.44 3.00 -16.43
CA TYR A 5 29.12 2.42 -16.50
C TYR A 5 28.84 1.36 -15.43
N ARG A 6 29.86 0.58 -15.04
CA ARG A 6 29.74 -0.38 -13.93
C ARG A 6 29.55 0.33 -12.60
N ARG A 7 30.31 1.39 -12.32
CA ARG A 7 30.18 2.18 -11.08
C ARG A 7 28.79 2.80 -10.98
N ALA A 8 28.29 3.44 -12.04
CA ALA A 8 26.94 4.01 -12.07
C ALA A 8 25.84 3.00 -11.74
N ARG A 9 25.96 1.75 -12.15
CA ARG A 9 24.99 0.70 -11.81
C ARG A 9 25.00 0.38 -10.31
N TYR A 10 26.18 0.27 -9.70
CA TYR A 10 26.28 0.01 -8.26
C TYR A 10 25.78 1.18 -7.44
N ASP A 11 26.05 2.41 -7.87
CA ASP A 11 25.55 3.62 -7.21
C ASP A 11 24.03 3.70 -7.25
N ILE A 12 23.41 3.40 -8.39
CA ILE A 12 21.95 3.35 -8.54
C ILE A 12 21.35 2.26 -7.66
N LEU A 13 21.93 1.07 -7.64
CA LEU A 13 21.47 -0.04 -6.79
C LEU A 13 21.57 0.30 -5.31
N LEU A 14 22.69 0.92 -4.91
CA LEU A 14 22.89 1.34 -3.53
C LEU A 14 21.89 2.41 -3.12
N LEU A 15 21.70 3.44 -3.95
CA LEU A 15 20.71 4.49 -3.70
C LEU A 15 19.29 3.91 -3.61
N SER A 16 18.95 3.01 -4.51
CA SER A 16 17.66 2.32 -4.52
C SER A 16 17.43 1.54 -3.23
N LEU A 17 18.43 0.77 -2.78
CA LEU A 17 18.37 -0.01 -1.54
C LEU A 17 18.26 0.89 -0.31
N VAL A 18 19.06 1.94 -0.24
CA VAL A 18 19.03 2.91 0.86
C VAL A 18 17.69 3.61 0.93
N SER A 19 17.15 4.06 -0.20
CA SER A 19 15.83 4.71 -0.29
C SER A 19 14.71 3.78 0.17
N PHE A 20 14.69 2.55 -0.31
CA PHE A 20 13.68 1.57 0.11
C PHE A 20 13.76 1.27 1.61
N SER A 21 14.98 1.06 2.12
CA SER A 21 15.21 0.83 3.56
C SER A 21 14.75 2.02 4.41
N PHE A 22 14.98 3.24 3.94
CA PHE A 22 14.51 4.45 4.61
C PHE A 22 12.98 4.49 4.71
N PHE A 23 12.27 4.22 3.62
CA PHE A 23 10.81 4.18 3.65
C PHE A 23 10.26 3.05 4.53
N LEU A 24 10.93 1.88 4.56
CA LEU A 24 10.56 0.80 5.49
C LEU A 24 10.74 1.24 6.96
N LEU A 25 11.82 1.93 7.27
CA LEU A 25 12.05 2.44 8.63
C LEU A 25 10.99 3.47 9.05
N LEU A 26 10.55 4.35 8.14
CA LEU A 26 9.45 5.28 8.41
C LEU A 26 8.13 4.55 8.73
N GLN A 27 7.95 3.33 8.25
CA GLN A 27 6.77 2.51 8.49
C GLN A 27 6.92 1.55 9.69
N ALA A 28 8.00 1.64 10.47
CA ALA A 28 8.34 0.66 11.51
C ALA A 28 7.39 0.67 12.72
N ALA A 29 6.67 1.77 12.99
CA ALA A 29 5.69 1.81 14.08
C ALA A 29 4.52 0.84 13.84
N PRO A 30 4.09 0.05 14.83
CA PRO A 30 3.04 -0.97 14.68
C PRO A 30 1.62 -0.38 14.70
N VAL A 31 1.46 0.86 14.28
CA VAL A 31 0.19 1.59 14.23
C VAL A 31 0.10 2.39 12.93
N PHE A 32 -1.13 2.65 12.47
CA PHE A 32 -1.34 3.64 11.42
C PHE A 32 -1.33 5.06 12.01
N PRO A 33 -0.72 6.03 11.33
CA PRO A 33 -0.67 7.41 11.79
C PRO A 33 -2.01 8.15 11.65
N ASP A 34 -2.91 7.63 10.82
CA ASP A 34 -4.20 8.25 10.48
C ASP A 34 -5.32 7.19 10.40
N PRO A 35 -6.59 7.60 10.64
CA PRO A 35 -7.73 6.69 10.59
C PRO A 35 -8.07 6.21 9.17
N ASP A 36 -7.73 6.97 8.12
CA ASP A 36 -8.06 6.63 6.74
C ASP A 36 -7.32 5.36 6.28
N SER A 37 -6.13 5.11 6.83
CA SER A 37 -5.39 3.89 6.55
C SER A 37 -6.15 2.62 6.97
N PHE A 38 -6.92 2.66 8.05
CA PHE A 38 -7.80 1.55 8.46
C PHE A 38 -8.93 1.35 7.46
N TYR A 39 -9.54 2.44 7.01
CA TYR A 39 -10.60 2.39 5.99
C TYR A 39 -10.10 1.75 4.70
N HIS A 40 -8.99 2.24 4.14
CA HIS A 40 -8.40 1.71 2.90
C HIS A 40 -7.99 0.24 3.05
N THR A 41 -7.42 -0.13 4.18
CA THR A 41 -7.07 -1.52 4.48
C THR A 41 -8.30 -2.41 4.48
N LYS A 42 -9.39 -1.98 5.15
CA LYS A 42 -10.63 -2.75 5.24
C LYS A 42 -11.28 -2.93 3.88
N ILE A 43 -11.36 -1.87 3.07
CA ILE A 43 -11.92 -1.97 1.72
C ILE A 43 -11.10 -2.93 0.85
N ALA A 44 -9.79 -2.83 0.87
CA ALA A 44 -8.92 -3.73 0.10
C ALA A 44 -9.06 -5.19 0.54
N MET A 45 -9.22 -5.45 1.84
CA MET A 45 -9.50 -6.81 2.35
C MET A 45 -10.83 -7.34 1.85
N LEU A 46 -11.89 -6.53 1.91
CA LEU A 46 -13.22 -6.91 1.39
C LEU A 46 -13.17 -7.18 -0.11
N MET A 47 -12.46 -6.33 -0.86
CA MET A 47 -12.30 -6.53 -2.31
C MET A 47 -11.54 -7.82 -2.64
N ARG A 48 -10.55 -8.19 -1.84
CA ARG A 48 -9.84 -9.46 -1.99
C ARG A 48 -10.77 -10.66 -1.80
N GLU A 49 -11.72 -10.57 -0.88
CA GLU A 49 -12.61 -11.66 -0.51
C GLU A 49 -13.86 -11.74 -1.40
N GLN A 50 -14.42 -10.60 -1.77
CA GLN A 50 -15.76 -10.49 -2.38
C GLN A 50 -15.76 -9.84 -3.77
N GLY A 51 -14.63 -9.35 -4.25
CA GLY A 51 -14.56 -8.51 -5.44
C GLY A 51 -14.93 -7.05 -5.14
N ILE A 52 -15.34 -6.31 -6.16
CA ILE A 52 -15.65 -4.88 -6.03
C ILE A 52 -16.78 -4.66 -5.02
N VAL A 53 -16.50 -3.83 -4.01
CA VAL A 53 -17.47 -3.48 -2.96
C VAL A 53 -18.55 -2.58 -3.53
N LYS A 54 -19.82 -3.01 -3.47
CA LYS A 54 -20.99 -2.29 -3.99
C LYS A 54 -21.86 -1.69 -2.89
N ASN A 55 -21.72 -2.16 -1.66
CA ASN A 55 -22.40 -1.65 -0.48
C ASN A 55 -21.45 -1.66 0.71
N PHE A 56 -21.67 -0.75 1.65
CA PHE A 56 -20.84 -0.61 2.84
C PHE A 56 -21.74 -0.48 4.08
N PRO A 57 -22.21 -1.60 4.66
CA PRO A 57 -23.26 -1.62 5.71
C PRO A 57 -22.89 -0.86 6.98
N TRP A 58 -21.58 -0.65 7.23
CA TRP A 58 -21.11 0.07 8.41
C TRP A 58 -21.34 1.58 8.36
N LEU A 59 -21.64 2.13 7.19
CA LEU A 59 -21.99 3.55 7.01
C LEU A 59 -23.52 3.75 7.08
N GLN A 60 -24.12 3.35 8.18
CA GLN A 60 -25.57 3.23 8.37
C GLN A 60 -26.35 4.55 8.18
N MET A 61 -25.71 5.69 8.43
CA MET A 61 -26.32 7.02 8.33
C MET A 61 -26.12 7.69 6.96
N THR A 62 -25.69 6.94 5.96
CA THR A 62 -25.39 7.46 4.63
C THR A 62 -26.00 6.58 3.54
N VAL A 63 -26.15 7.13 2.34
CA VAL A 63 -26.54 6.37 1.14
C VAL A 63 -25.51 5.30 0.76
N LEU A 64 -24.28 5.42 1.23
CA LEU A 64 -23.19 4.46 0.98
C LEU A 64 -23.41 3.09 1.62
N ASN A 65 -24.34 2.99 2.56
CA ASN A 65 -24.78 1.72 3.13
C ASN A 65 -25.30 0.76 2.03
N SER A 66 -26.09 1.27 1.10
CA SER A 66 -26.74 0.46 0.03
C SER A 66 -26.10 0.66 -1.34
N VAL A 67 -25.53 1.85 -1.59
CA VAL A 67 -24.87 2.19 -2.86
C VAL A 67 -23.50 2.79 -2.56
N PHE A 68 -22.47 1.97 -2.67
CA PHE A 68 -21.09 2.38 -2.44
C PHE A 68 -20.35 2.51 -3.78
N ALA A 69 -19.77 3.68 -4.02
CA ALA A 69 -18.85 3.94 -5.13
C ALA A 69 -17.45 4.17 -4.58
N ASP A 70 -16.52 3.30 -4.92
CA ASP A 70 -15.15 3.40 -4.45
C ASP A 70 -14.37 4.43 -5.27
N GLN A 71 -14.09 5.58 -4.68
CA GLN A 71 -13.30 6.65 -5.31
C GLN A 71 -11.81 6.32 -5.42
N HIS A 72 -11.34 5.35 -4.65
CA HIS A 72 -9.93 4.93 -4.59
C HIS A 72 -9.73 3.50 -5.10
N LEU A 73 -10.59 3.07 -6.03
CA LEU A 73 -10.63 1.69 -6.53
C LEU A 73 -9.26 1.16 -6.94
N LEU A 74 -8.50 1.92 -7.73
CA LEU A 74 -7.18 1.50 -8.19
C LEU A 74 -6.21 1.33 -7.02
N TYR A 75 -6.22 2.24 -6.07
CA TYR A 75 -5.38 2.15 -4.88
C TYR A 75 -5.70 0.89 -4.06
N HIS A 76 -6.98 0.62 -3.83
CA HIS A 76 -7.40 -0.59 -3.10
C HIS A 76 -6.99 -1.87 -3.83
N LEU A 77 -7.12 -1.90 -5.16
CA LEU A 77 -6.66 -3.03 -5.97
C LEU A 77 -5.15 -3.25 -5.85
N LEU A 78 -4.37 -2.16 -5.82
CA LEU A 78 -2.92 -2.22 -5.67
C LEU A 78 -2.46 -2.68 -4.28
N LEU A 79 -3.31 -2.56 -3.24
CA LEU A 79 -3.02 -3.08 -1.90
C LEU A 79 -3.22 -4.60 -1.80
N ILE A 80 -4.08 -5.19 -2.63
CA ILE A 80 -4.44 -6.61 -2.53
C ILE A 80 -3.22 -7.56 -2.57
N PRO A 81 -2.24 -7.41 -3.48
CA PRO A 81 -1.06 -8.27 -3.49
C PRO A 81 -0.31 -8.26 -2.16
N PHE A 82 -0.17 -7.09 -1.52
CA PHE A 82 0.53 -6.96 -0.25
C PHE A 82 -0.26 -7.55 0.91
N LEU A 83 -1.60 -7.44 0.89
CA LEU A 83 -2.48 -8.09 1.86
C LEU A 83 -2.53 -9.61 1.70
N SER A 84 -2.09 -10.12 0.56
CA SER A 84 -2.06 -11.56 0.25
C SER A 84 -0.74 -12.24 0.60
N LEU A 85 0.23 -11.52 1.18
CA LEU A 85 1.55 -12.05 1.53
C LEU A 85 1.57 -12.92 2.81
N GLY A 86 0.44 -13.07 3.50
CA GLY A 86 0.37 -13.80 4.77
C GLY A 86 0.83 -12.98 6.00
N LEU A 87 1.12 -11.70 5.82
CA LEU A 87 1.41 -10.77 6.91
C LEU A 87 0.11 -10.26 7.55
N PRO A 88 0.14 -9.83 8.83
CA PRO A 88 -0.96 -9.04 9.38
C PRO A 88 -1.28 -7.84 8.47
N PRO A 89 -2.56 -7.47 8.28
CA PRO A 89 -2.95 -6.45 7.30
C PRO A 89 -2.22 -5.12 7.45
N ILE A 90 -1.97 -4.68 8.68
CA ILE A 90 -1.23 -3.44 8.94
C ILE A 90 0.17 -3.45 8.31
N TRP A 91 0.88 -4.57 8.40
CA TRP A 91 2.23 -4.71 7.83
C TRP A 91 2.20 -4.83 6.30
N GLY A 92 1.18 -5.48 5.76
CA GLY A 92 0.96 -5.54 4.32
C GLY A 92 0.78 -4.15 3.71
N VAL A 93 -0.07 -3.31 4.31
CA VAL A 93 -0.30 -1.94 3.86
C VAL A 93 0.93 -1.04 4.06
N LYS A 94 1.64 -1.19 5.16
CA LYS A 94 2.90 -0.45 5.40
C LYS A 94 3.99 -0.81 4.40
N LEU A 95 4.11 -2.08 4.05
CA LEU A 95 5.02 -2.53 3.00
C LEU A 95 4.63 -1.95 1.64
N ALA A 96 3.34 -1.93 1.30
CA ALA A 96 2.83 -1.31 0.10
C ALA A 96 3.17 0.20 0.05
N THR A 97 2.97 0.90 1.15
CA THR A 97 3.30 2.33 1.28
C THR A 97 4.78 2.59 1.03
N ALA A 98 5.66 1.82 1.66
CA ALA A 98 7.11 1.94 1.44
C ALA A 98 7.50 1.62 -0.01
N PHE A 99 6.88 0.60 -0.61
CA PHE A 99 7.13 0.20 -1.99
C PHE A 99 6.70 1.27 -2.98
N PHE A 100 5.50 1.82 -2.84
CA PHE A 100 5.02 2.88 -3.74
C PHE A 100 5.78 4.20 -3.57
N ALA A 101 6.17 4.55 -2.33
CA ALA A 101 7.03 5.69 -2.08
C ALA A 101 8.41 5.54 -2.76
N TRP A 102 8.98 4.33 -2.68
CA TRP A 102 10.23 4.00 -3.36
C TRP A 102 10.11 4.06 -4.88
N LEU A 103 9.00 3.60 -5.47
CA LEU A 103 8.77 3.67 -6.92
C LEU A 103 8.61 5.12 -7.43
N ALA A 104 8.24 6.06 -6.57
CA ALA A 104 8.01 7.45 -6.92
C ALA A 104 9.31 8.28 -7.00
N ILE A 105 10.47 7.72 -6.63
CA ILE A 105 11.79 8.34 -6.70
C ILE A 105 12.57 7.86 -7.91
#